data_3a2c27f7c9c65e9c7e06f68b53aa6571
#
_entry.id   3a2c27f7c9c65e9c7e06f68b53aa6571
#
_cell.length_a   1.000
_cell.length_b   1.000
_cell.length_c   1.000
_cell.angle_alpha   90.00
_cell.angle_beta   90.00
_cell.angle_gamma   90.00
#
_symmetry.space_group_name_H-M   'P 1'
#
loop_
_entity.id
_entity.type
_entity.pdbx_description
1 polymer ?
#
loop_
_entity_poly.entity_id
_entity_poly.type
_entity_poly.pdbx_seq_one_letter_code
_entity_poly.pdbx_strand_id
1 'polypeptide(L)'
;MKKRRIAIVGGGPAGLLAAAAAAEQGARAVVFEKNKMTGRKLRITGKGRCNITNGGDIRSFISRYGSNGRFLYSAFSRFFNQDICRLLEEEGVAVKEERGSRIFPASDKAADVAEALESRARRVGAEIRTGVRVLEILTENRVTGLRFAAADGTSGVFPCDAVVLATGGLSYPLTGSTGDGYDWARAAGHRVTPLRPALVPMESDR
;
A
#
# COMPACT_ATOMS: atom_id res chain seq x y z
N MET A 1 -14.41 -14.30 21.50
CA MET A 1 -13.16 -13.50 21.63
C MET A 1 -13.36 -12.13 20.98
N LYS A 2 -12.85 -11.04 21.57
CA LYS A 2 -12.92 -9.70 20.99
C LYS A 2 -12.04 -9.64 19.73
N LYS A 3 -12.63 -9.25 18.58
CA LYS A 3 -11.86 -9.09 17.35
C LYS A 3 -10.78 -8.01 17.52
N ARG A 4 -9.54 -8.28 17.09
CA ARG A 4 -8.48 -7.27 17.05
C ARG A 4 -8.86 -6.16 16.07
N ARG A 5 -8.60 -4.93 16.45
CA ARG A 5 -8.82 -3.74 15.62
C ARG A 5 -7.48 -3.31 15.01
N ILE A 6 -7.40 -3.32 13.69
CA ILE A 6 -6.20 -2.92 12.95
C ILE A 6 -6.53 -1.69 12.12
N ALA A 7 -5.81 -0.61 12.37
CA ALA A 7 -5.87 0.58 11.54
C ALA A 7 -4.80 0.51 10.45
N ILE A 8 -5.18 0.78 9.21
CA ILE A 8 -4.28 0.83 8.07
C ILE A 8 -4.22 2.27 7.58
N VAL A 9 -3.04 2.87 7.56
CA VAL A 9 -2.85 4.26 7.16
C VAL A 9 -2.33 4.31 5.74
N GLY A 10 -3.19 4.73 4.81
CA GLY A 10 -2.94 4.82 3.38
C GLY A 10 -3.73 3.77 2.59
N GLY A 11 -4.56 4.24 1.66
CA GLY A 11 -5.39 3.44 0.74
C GLY A 11 -4.70 3.13 -0.59
N GLY A 12 -3.38 3.01 -0.60
CA GLY A 12 -2.61 2.48 -1.73
C GLY A 12 -2.68 0.95 -1.82
N PRO A 13 -2.03 0.33 -2.83
CA PRO A 13 -2.10 -1.13 -3.02
C PRO A 13 -1.63 -1.91 -1.79
N ALA A 14 -0.55 -1.46 -1.13
CA ALA A 14 -0.06 -2.09 0.08
C ALA A 14 -1.09 -2.05 1.22
N GLY A 15 -1.76 -0.90 1.41
CA GLY A 15 -2.77 -0.73 2.45
C GLY A 15 -4.05 -1.53 2.16
N LEU A 16 -4.50 -1.57 0.92
CA LEU A 16 -5.68 -2.35 0.53
C LEU A 16 -5.45 -3.85 0.70
N LEU A 17 -4.28 -4.36 0.28
CA LEU A 17 -3.90 -5.75 0.50
C LEU A 17 -3.74 -6.09 1.98
N ALA A 18 -3.12 -5.20 2.77
CA ALA A 18 -2.99 -5.40 4.21
C ALA A 18 -4.36 -5.42 4.91
N ALA A 19 -5.29 -4.56 4.48
CA ALA A 19 -6.65 -4.54 5.01
C ALA A 19 -7.42 -5.81 4.68
N ALA A 20 -7.30 -6.28 3.43
CA ALA A 20 -7.91 -7.54 3.01
C ALA A 20 -7.36 -8.71 3.84
N ALA A 21 -6.04 -8.85 3.91
CA ALA A 21 -5.41 -9.92 4.67
C ALA A 21 -5.78 -9.91 6.16
N ALA A 22 -5.85 -8.72 6.77
CA ALA A 22 -6.26 -8.59 8.18
C ALA A 22 -7.73 -8.99 8.39
N ALA A 23 -8.62 -8.58 7.48
CA ALA A 23 -10.05 -8.92 7.55
C ALA A 23 -10.28 -10.42 7.34
N GLU A 24 -9.59 -11.04 6.37
CA GLU A 24 -9.62 -12.49 6.13
C GLU A 24 -9.20 -13.30 7.36
N GLN A 25 -8.29 -12.77 8.19
CA GLN A 25 -7.88 -13.36 9.47
C GLN A 25 -8.82 -12.98 10.65
N GLY A 26 -9.98 -12.41 10.35
CA GLY A 26 -11.02 -12.09 11.33
C GLY A 26 -10.80 -10.81 12.13
N ALA A 27 -9.81 -9.99 11.80
CA ALA A 27 -9.64 -8.68 12.44
C ALA A 27 -10.69 -7.67 11.93
N ARG A 28 -10.98 -6.66 12.74
CA ARG A 28 -11.66 -5.45 12.27
C ARG A 28 -10.62 -4.53 11.64
N ALA A 29 -10.50 -4.56 10.32
CA ALA A 29 -9.57 -3.75 9.54
C ALA A 29 -10.24 -2.45 9.08
N VAL A 30 -9.59 -1.30 9.32
CA VAL A 30 -10.07 0.02 8.88
C VAL A 30 -8.96 0.76 8.18
N VAL A 31 -9.16 1.10 6.92
CA VAL A 31 -8.26 1.92 6.11
C VAL A 31 -8.59 3.39 6.27
N PHE A 32 -7.60 4.21 6.56
CA PHE A 32 -7.68 5.67 6.59
C PHE A 32 -6.91 6.23 5.39
N GLU A 33 -7.62 6.79 4.42
CA GLU A 33 -7.05 7.39 3.22
C GLU A 33 -7.37 8.89 3.18
N LYS A 34 -6.34 9.73 3.13
CA LYS A 34 -6.50 11.19 3.16
C LYS A 34 -7.08 11.78 1.87
N ASN A 35 -6.91 11.10 0.74
CA ASN A 35 -7.50 11.49 -0.52
C ASN A 35 -8.97 11.04 -0.60
N LYS A 36 -9.73 11.63 -1.55
CA LYS A 36 -11.12 11.27 -1.82
C LYS A 36 -11.29 9.87 -2.45
N MET A 37 -10.20 9.26 -2.93
CA MET A 37 -10.20 7.95 -3.57
C MET A 37 -8.94 7.16 -3.19
N THR A 38 -9.05 5.85 -3.22
CA THR A 38 -7.93 4.93 -3.03
C THR A 38 -7.07 4.80 -4.29
N GLY A 39 -5.85 4.29 -4.13
CA GLY A 39 -4.98 3.94 -5.25
C GLY A 39 -4.51 5.11 -6.10
N ARG A 40 -4.55 6.34 -5.62
CA ARG A 40 -4.27 7.54 -6.44
C ARG A 40 -2.93 7.47 -7.17
N LYS A 41 -1.86 7.03 -6.51
CA LYS A 41 -0.57 6.84 -7.17
C LYS A 41 -0.60 5.65 -8.13
N LEU A 42 -1.24 4.55 -7.77
CA LEU A 42 -1.37 3.37 -8.60
C LEU A 42 -2.00 3.72 -9.96
N ARG A 43 -3.05 4.54 -9.96
CA ARG A 43 -3.80 4.97 -11.16
C ARG A 43 -2.96 5.75 -12.18
N ILE A 44 -1.81 6.30 -11.78
CA ILE A 44 -0.91 7.02 -12.69
C ILE A 44 0.35 6.22 -13.05
N THR A 45 0.57 5.06 -12.44
CA THR A 45 1.74 4.22 -12.74
C THR A 45 1.69 3.66 -14.16
N GLY A 46 2.85 3.40 -14.74
CA GLY A 46 2.94 2.87 -16.11
C GLY A 46 2.23 3.75 -17.15
N LYS A 47 2.21 5.08 -16.97
CA LYS A 47 1.46 6.04 -17.80
C LYS A 47 -0.05 5.76 -17.82
N GLY A 48 -0.62 5.40 -16.66
CA GLY A 48 -2.05 5.07 -16.51
C GLY A 48 -2.41 3.62 -16.82
N ARG A 49 -1.42 2.77 -17.16
CA ARG A 49 -1.62 1.35 -17.48
C ARG A 49 -1.44 0.42 -16.28
N CYS A 50 -0.71 0.82 -15.25
CA CYS A 50 -0.29 0.04 -14.10
C CYS A 50 0.66 -1.12 -14.46
N ASN A 51 1.97 -0.92 -14.37
CA ASN A 51 2.89 -2.06 -14.30
C ASN A 51 2.73 -2.75 -12.94
N ILE A 52 2.00 -3.87 -12.89
CA ILE A 52 1.62 -4.57 -11.67
C ILE A 52 2.84 -5.19 -11.02
N THR A 53 3.57 -5.99 -11.79
CA THR A 53 4.74 -6.75 -11.35
C THR A 53 5.61 -7.15 -12.53
N ASN A 54 6.57 -8.03 -12.28
CA ASN A 54 7.40 -8.68 -13.29
C ASN A 54 7.32 -10.19 -13.12
N GLY A 55 7.35 -10.96 -14.23
CA GLY A 55 7.27 -12.41 -14.25
C GLY A 55 8.53 -13.17 -13.81
N GLY A 56 9.60 -12.46 -13.43
CA GLY A 56 10.86 -13.04 -12.98
C GLY A 56 10.75 -13.87 -11.70
N ASP A 57 11.73 -14.73 -11.45
CA ASP A 57 11.81 -15.54 -10.24
C ASP A 57 12.23 -14.72 -9.00
N ILE A 58 12.03 -15.31 -7.82
CA ILE A 58 12.28 -14.65 -6.53
C ILE A 58 13.76 -14.24 -6.34
N ARG A 59 14.72 -15.01 -6.87
CA ARG A 59 16.15 -14.71 -6.75
C ARG A 59 16.50 -13.49 -7.59
N SER A 60 15.99 -13.46 -8.82
CA SER A 60 16.09 -12.31 -9.72
C SER A 60 15.52 -11.05 -9.09
N PHE A 61 14.34 -11.13 -8.45
CA PHE A 61 13.77 -10.00 -7.72
C PHE A 61 14.68 -9.53 -6.59
N ILE A 62 15.11 -10.43 -5.72
CA ILE A 62 15.96 -10.10 -4.55
C ILE A 62 17.25 -9.42 -4.99
N SER A 63 17.89 -9.88 -6.08
CA SER A 63 19.14 -9.29 -6.59
C SER A 63 18.96 -7.84 -7.04
N ARG A 64 17.76 -7.45 -7.49
CA ARG A 64 17.44 -6.09 -7.95
C ARG A 64 17.28 -5.07 -6.82
N TYR A 65 17.08 -5.54 -5.58
CA TYR A 65 16.97 -4.67 -4.40
C TYR A 65 18.33 -4.38 -3.73
N GLY A 66 19.44 -4.70 -4.38
CA GLY A 66 20.78 -4.47 -3.88
C GLY A 66 21.06 -5.22 -2.58
N SER A 67 21.84 -4.60 -1.68
CA SER A 67 22.29 -5.24 -0.42
C SER A 67 21.14 -5.64 0.52
N ASN A 68 20.01 -4.96 0.45
CA ASN A 68 18.85 -5.16 1.34
C ASN A 68 17.82 -6.17 0.79
N GLY A 69 18.02 -6.69 -0.41
CA GLY A 69 17.06 -7.59 -1.05
C GLY A 69 16.71 -8.82 -0.22
N ARG A 70 17.67 -9.38 0.53
CA ARG A 70 17.45 -10.55 1.39
C ARG A 70 16.36 -10.34 2.45
N PHE A 71 16.13 -9.11 2.90
CA PHE A 71 15.05 -8.77 3.83
C PHE A 71 13.67 -9.16 3.28
N LEU A 72 13.48 -9.08 1.97
CA LEU A 72 12.21 -9.35 1.32
C LEU A 72 11.94 -10.86 1.10
N TYR A 73 12.94 -11.73 1.31
CA TYR A 73 12.80 -13.16 1.00
C TYR A 73 11.61 -13.80 1.71
N SER A 74 11.45 -13.56 3.02
CA SER A 74 10.34 -14.11 3.80
C SER A 74 8.97 -13.60 3.33
N ALA A 75 8.88 -12.35 2.90
CA ALA A 75 7.63 -11.80 2.37
C ALA A 75 7.30 -12.42 1.00
N PHE A 76 8.28 -12.45 0.08
CA PHE A 76 8.10 -13.00 -1.26
C PHE A 76 7.88 -14.53 -1.29
N SER A 77 8.37 -15.27 -0.30
CA SER A 77 8.06 -16.70 -0.19
C SER A 77 6.62 -17.00 0.26
N ARG A 78 5.89 -15.99 0.73
CA ARG A 78 4.49 -16.12 1.16
C ARG A 78 3.49 -15.51 0.20
N PHE A 79 3.89 -14.44 -0.49
CA PHE A 79 3.08 -13.73 -1.46
C PHE A 79 4.01 -13.06 -2.48
N PHE A 80 3.91 -13.50 -3.75
CA PHE A 80 4.83 -13.06 -4.79
C PHE A 80 4.08 -12.62 -6.07
N ASN A 81 4.80 -12.50 -7.17
CA ASN A 81 4.28 -11.99 -8.44
C ASN A 81 3.10 -12.79 -9.01
N GLN A 82 3.15 -14.11 -8.94
CA GLN A 82 2.05 -14.96 -9.41
C GLN A 82 0.82 -14.88 -8.50
N ASP A 83 1.02 -14.65 -7.20
CA ASP A 83 -0.09 -14.53 -6.26
C ASP A 83 -0.87 -13.24 -6.48
N ILE A 84 -0.20 -12.11 -6.76
CA ILE A 84 -0.91 -10.87 -7.11
C ILE A 84 -1.62 -10.98 -8.46
N CYS A 85 -1.05 -11.67 -9.45
CA CYS A 85 -1.72 -11.92 -10.73
C CYS A 85 -3.01 -12.72 -10.52
N ARG A 86 -2.92 -13.85 -9.82
CA ARG A 86 -4.07 -14.69 -9.49
C ARG A 86 -5.14 -13.92 -8.71
N LEU A 87 -4.72 -13.14 -7.70
CA LEU A 87 -5.65 -12.30 -6.94
C LEU A 87 -6.41 -11.33 -7.84
N LEU A 88 -5.75 -10.68 -8.77
CA LEU A 88 -6.40 -9.75 -9.70
C LEU A 88 -7.33 -10.47 -10.68
N GLU A 89 -6.96 -11.65 -11.16
CA GLU A 89 -7.81 -12.48 -12.01
C GLU A 89 -9.06 -12.96 -11.26
N GLU A 90 -8.95 -13.33 -9.99
CA GLU A 90 -10.09 -13.65 -9.10
C GLU A 90 -11.05 -12.46 -8.94
N GLU A 91 -10.53 -11.24 -8.99
CA GLU A 91 -11.33 -10.01 -8.95
C GLU A 91 -11.76 -9.53 -10.37
N GLY A 92 -11.58 -10.36 -11.40
CA GLY A 92 -12.04 -10.08 -12.76
C GLY A 92 -11.09 -9.23 -13.60
N VAL A 93 -9.88 -8.98 -13.15
CA VAL A 93 -8.86 -8.24 -13.89
C VAL A 93 -7.87 -9.20 -14.54
N ALA A 94 -8.09 -9.53 -15.81
CA ALA A 94 -7.14 -10.31 -16.60
C ALA A 94 -5.81 -9.57 -16.75
N VAL A 95 -4.71 -10.31 -16.72
CA VAL A 95 -3.36 -9.77 -16.85
C VAL A 95 -2.67 -10.25 -18.13
N LYS A 96 -1.70 -9.49 -18.59
CA LYS A 96 -0.85 -9.83 -19.75
C LYS A 96 0.61 -9.56 -19.45
N GLU A 97 1.48 -10.39 -20.01
CA GLU A 97 2.92 -10.16 -19.99
C GLU A 97 3.37 -9.41 -21.24
N GLU A 98 4.24 -8.42 -21.07
CA GLU A 98 4.87 -7.66 -22.14
C GLU A 98 6.40 -7.81 -22.10
N ARG A 99 7.08 -7.24 -23.10
CA ARG A 99 8.54 -7.28 -23.22
C ARG A 99 9.24 -6.97 -21.89
N GLY A 100 10.21 -7.79 -21.52
CA GLY A 100 10.95 -7.69 -20.26
C GLY A 100 10.18 -8.23 -19.07
N SER A 101 9.27 -9.17 -19.31
CA SER A 101 8.43 -9.86 -18.34
C SER A 101 7.61 -8.90 -17.44
N ARG A 102 7.25 -7.74 -17.97
CA ARG A 102 6.41 -6.78 -17.26
C ARG A 102 4.95 -7.21 -17.35
N ILE A 103 4.27 -7.23 -16.22
CA ILE A 103 2.87 -7.62 -16.13
C ILE A 103 1.98 -6.37 -16.02
N PHE A 104 1.00 -6.30 -16.92
CA PHE A 104 -0.01 -5.24 -16.97
C PHE A 104 -1.42 -5.83 -16.94
N PRO A 105 -2.46 -5.06 -16.55
CA PRO A 105 -3.83 -5.48 -16.80
C PRO A 105 -4.06 -5.56 -18.33
N ALA A 106 -4.82 -6.54 -18.78
CA ALA A 106 -5.13 -6.71 -20.20
C ALA A 106 -5.86 -5.50 -20.81
N SER A 107 -6.62 -4.79 -19.98
CA SER A 107 -7.34 -3.56 -20.33
C SER A 107 -6.46 -2.34 -20.53
N ASP A 108 -5.19 -2.38 -20.12
CA ASP A 108 -4.29 -1.23 -20.05
C ASP A 108 -4.80 -0.05 -19.17
N LYS A 109 -5.68 -0.33 -18.22
CA LYS A 109 -6.27 0.67 -17.33
C LYS A 109 -5.84 0.42 -15.87
N ALA A 110 -5.03 1.31 -15.35
CA ALA A 110 -4.62 1.26 -13.93
C ALA A 110 -5.80 1.40 -12.96
N ALA A 111 -6.91 1.99 -13.41
CA ALA A 111 -8.14 2.11 -12.63
C ALA A 111 -8.71 0.74 -12.26
N ASP A 112 -8.74 -0.20 -13.21
CA ASP A 112 -9.30 -1.54 -12.99
C ASP A 112 -8.56 -2.29 -11.87
N VAL A 113 -7.23 -2.15 -11.84
CA VAL A 113 -6.39 -2.74 -10.76
C VAL A 113 -6.68 -2.10 -9.41
N ALA A 114 -6.83 -0.77 -9.36
CA ALA A 114 -7.13 -0.05 -8.12
C ALA A 114 -8.51 -0.43 -7.56
N GLU A 115 -9.51 -0.55 -8.45
CA GLU A 115 -10.88 -0.92 -8.12
C GLU A 115 -10.98 -2.37 -7.67
N ALA A 116 -10.28 -3.28 -8.32
CA ALA A 116 -10.21 -4.68 -7.92
C ALA A 116 -9.64 -4.83 -6.48
N LEU A 117 -8.55 -4.16 -6.17
CA LEU A 117 -7.96 -4.19 -4.83
C LEU A 117 -8.90 -3.59 -3.77
N GLU A 118 -9.58 -2.49 -4.08
CA GLU A 118 -10.57 -1.89 -3.18
C GLU A 118 -11.79 -2.80 -3.00
N SER A 119 -12.32 -3.35 -4.09
CA SER A 119 -13.46 -4.28 -4.08
C SER A 119 -13.16 -5.49 -3.22
N ARG A 120 -12.00 -6.13 -3.41
CA ARG A 120 -11.56 -7.24 -2.57
C ARG A 120 -11.53 -6.87 -1.09
N ALA A 121 -10.88 -5.75 -0.74
CA ALA A 121 -10.78 -5.34 0.65
C ALA A 121 -12.18 -5.16 1.30
N ARG A 122 -13.12 -4.51 0.58
CA ARG A 122 -14.50 -4.35 1.05
C ARG A 122 -15.24 -5.67 1.14
N ARG A 123 -15.12 -6.53 0.15
CA ARG A 123 -15.80 -7.83 0.08
C ARG A 123 -15.43 -8.75 1.23
N VAL A 124 -14.17 -8.73 1.67
CA VAL A 124 -13.73 -9.51 2.84
C VAL A 124 -13.98 -8.80 4.18
N GLY A 125 -14.62 -7.63 4.18
CA GLY A 125 -15.12 -6.94 5.36
C GLY A 125 -14.22 -5.85 5.93
N ALA A 126 -13.22 -5.36 5.17
CA ALA A 126 -12.48 -4.18 5.57
C ALA A 126 -13.31 -2.90 5.36
N GLU A 127 -13.28 -2.00 6.34
CA GLU A 127 -13.85 -0.66 6.26
C GLU A 127 -12.84 0.28 5.59
N ILE A 128 -13.26 1.09 4.62
CA ILE A 128 -12.39 2.06 3.95
C ILE A 128 -13.00 3.46 4.14
N ARG A 129 -12.23 4.34 4.79
CA ARG A 129 -12.56 5.75 5.04
C ARG A 129 -11.68 6.62 4.16
N THR A 130 -12.25 7.20 3.12
CA THR A 130 -11.58 8.19 2.26
C THR A 130 -11.83 9.61 2.76
N GLY A 131 -10.96 10.58 2.39
CA GLY A 131 -11.04 11.94 2.89
C GLY A 131 -10.70 12.06 4.38
N VAL A 132 -10.04 11.05 4.96
CA VAL A 132 -9.70 11.01 6.39
C VAL A 132 -8.18 10.96 6.56
N ARG A 133 -7.64 12.06 7.08
CA ARG A 133 -6.22 12.20 7.38
C ARG A 133 -5.91 11.73 8.79
N VAL A 134 -4.96 10.82 8.91
CA VAL A 134 -4.35 10.48 10.21
C VAL A 134 -3.38 11.61 10.57
N LEU A 135 -3.46 12.05 11.81
CA LEU A 135 -2.64 13.12 12.37
C LEU A 135 -1.53 12.59 13.26
N GLU A 136 -1.83 11.52 14.00
CA GLU A 136 -0.94 11.00 15.03
C GLU A 136 -1.23 9.52 15.29
N ILE A 137 -0.21 8.73 15.62
CA ILE A 137 -0.34 7.39 16.14
C ILE A 137 -0.13 7.43 17.64
N LEU A 138 -1.13 6.99 18.38
CA LEU A 138 -1.12 7.01 19.84
C LEU A 138 -0.45 5.74 20.36
N THR A 139 0.62 5.94 21.12
CA THR A 139 1.41 4.85 21.71
C THR A 139 1.65 5.12 23.19
N GLU A 140 1.61 4.06 23.97
CA GLU A 140 2.14 3.98 25.31
C GLU A 140 3.28 2.96 25.31
N ASN A 141 3.13 1.80 25.95
CA ASN A 141 4.03 0.64 25.78
C ASN A 141 3.77 -0.11 24.45
N ARG A 142 2.65 0.20 23.80
CA ARG A 142 2.18 -0.36 22.52
C ARG A 142 1.25 0.65 21.85
N VAL A 143 0.86 0.37 20.61
CA VAL A 143 -0.19 1.13 19.94
C VAL A 143 -1.49 1.02 20.71
N THR A 144 -2.14 2.18 20.97
CA THR A 144 -3.45 2.28 21.63
C THR A 144 -4.52 2.86 20.70
N GLY A 145 -4.11 3.55 19.63
CA GLY A 145 -5.03 4.15 18.67
C GLY A 145 -4.34 5.07 17.67
N LEU A 146 -5.14 5.82 16.96
CA LEU A 146 -4.70 6.94 16.14
C LEU A 146 -5.67 8.12 16.24
N ARG A 147 -5.16 9.34 16.05
CA ARG A 147 -5.94 10.58 15.92
C ARG A 147 -6.15 10.87 14.44
N PHE A 148 -7.34 11.25 14.07
CA PHE A 148 -7.68 11.59 12.68
C PHE A 148 -8.50 12.87 12.57
N ALA A 149 -8.49 13.46 11.38
CA ALA A 149 -9.42 14.49 10.94
C ALA A 149 -9.94 14.14 9.54
N ALA A 150 -11.25 14.31 9.34
CA ALA A 150 -11.92 14.08 8.08
C ALA A 150 -12.18 15.41 7.35
N ALA A 151 -12.38 15.34 6.04
CA ALA A 151 -12.61 16.51 5.20
C ALA A 151 -13.95 17.22 5.48
N ASP A 152 -14.90 16.54 6.12
CA ASP A 152 -16.18 17.08 6.57
C ASP A 152 -16.09 17.84 7.91
N GLY A 153 -14.90 18.00 8.47
CA GLY A 153 -14.65 18.62 9.76
C GLY A 153 -14.70 17.67 10.96
N THR A 154 -15.13 16.43 10.77
CA THR A 154 -15.12 15.42 11.85
C THR A 154 -13.68 15.09 12.26
N SER A 155 -13.43 15.05 13.54
CA SER A 155 -12.14 14.64 14.10
C SER A 155 -12.34 13.74 15.32
N GLY A 156 -11.34 12.92 15.63
CA GLY A 156 -11.46 12.04 16.79
C GLY A 156 -10.28 11.10 16.96
N VAL A 157 -10.48 10.18 17.91
CA VAL A 157 -9.55 9.09 18.16
C VAL A 157 -10.20 7.77 17.75
N PHE A 158 -9.48 6.98 16.98
CA PHE A 158 -9.84 5.60 16.65
C PHE A 158 -8.99 4.65 17.50
N PRO A 159 -9.55 3.98 18.50
CA PRO A 159 -8.81 3.02 19.29
C PRO A 159 -8.50 1.76 18.46
N CYS A 160 -7.24 1.33 18.42
CA CYS A 160 -6.83 0.11 17.71
C CYS A 160 -5.70 -0.61 18.43
N ASP A 161 -5.56 -1.90 18.13
CA ASP A 161 -4.58 -2.77 18.76
C ASP A 161 -3.25 -2.81 17.99
N ALA A 162 -3.29 -2.39 16.70
CA ALA A 162 -2.12 -2.27 15.83
C ALA A 162 -2.37 -1.27 14.69
N VAL A 163 -1.28 -0.72 14.14
CA VAL A 163 -1.29 0.15 12.97
C VAL A 163 -0.38 -0.41 11.90
N VAL A 164 -0.87 -0.44 10.66
CA VAL A 164 -0.08 -0.72 9.47
C VAL A 164 0.20 0.60 8.75
N LEU A 165 1.46 0.99 8.64
CA LEU A 165 1.89 2.15 7.88
C LEU A 165 2.04 1.79 6.40
N ALA A 166 1.12 2.25 5.57
CA ALA A 166 1.09 2.01 4.12
C ALA A 166 1.02 3.33 3.33
N THR A 167 1.63 4.38 3.87
CA THR A 167 1.52 5.77 3.38
C THR A 167 2.30 6.05 2.09
N GLY A 168 3.09 5.08 1.62
CA GLY A 168 4.03 5.28 0.52
C GLY A 168 5.29 6.03 0.96
N GLY A 169 6.06 6.50 0.00
CA GLY A 169 7.31 7.24 0.22
C GLY A 169 7.18 8.75 0.00
N LEU A 170 8.19 9.36 -0.64
CA LEU A 170 8.24 10.80 -0.94
C LEU A 170 7.99 11.13 -2.42
N SER A 171 8.00 10.13 -3.31
CA SER A 171 7.80 10.36 -4.74
C SER A 171 6.35 10.69 -5.06
N TYR A 172 6.14 11.63 -5.98
CA TYR A 172 4.81 12.10 -6.40
C TYR A 172 3.95 12.60 -5.23
N PRO A 173 4.38 13.65 -4.50
CA PRO A 173 3.69 14.11 -3.28
C PRO A 173 2.24 14.53 -3.54
N LEU A 174 1.92 15.02 -4.73
CA LEU A 174 0.55 15.34 -5.14
C LEU A 174 -0.41 14.14 -5.15
N THR A 175 0.12 12.90 -5.13
CA THR A 175 -0.68 11.69 -4.99
C THR A 175 -0.94 11.30 -3.53
N GLY A 176 -0.37 12.03 -2.59
CA GLY A 176 -0.51 11.77 -1.15
C GLY A 176 0.71 11.16 -0.48
N SER A 177 1.80 10.89 -1.21
CA SER A 177 3.06 10.37 -0.64
C SER A 177 3.92 11.51 -0.09
N THR A 178 3.60 11.97 1.10
CA THR A 178 4.19 13.15 1.75
C THR A 178 5.24 12.82 2.81
N GLY A 179 5.50 11.52 3.04
CA GLY A 179 6.52 11.08 4.01
C GLY A 179 6.01 10.93 5.44
N ASP A 180 4.74 11.22 5.72
CA ASP A 180 4.15 11.18 7.09
C ASP A 180 4.50 9.87 7.84
N GLY A 181 4.54 8.73 7.13
CA GLY A 181 4.86 7.43 7.72
C GLY A 181 6.27 7.30 8.28
N TYR A 182 7.24 8.04 7.73
CA TYR A 182 8.61 8.04 8.26
C TYR A 182 8.69 8.77 9.60
N ASP A 183 7.94 9.86 9.76
CA ASP A 183 7.93 10.62 11.00
C ASP A 183 7.22 9.84 12.11
N TRP A 184 6.10 9.17 11.81
CA TRP A 184 5.44 8.28 12.76
C TRP A 184 6.28 7.07 13.13
N ALA A 185 7.01 6.49 12.17
CA ALA A 185 7.93 5.39 12.47
C ALA A 185 9.04 5.84 13.43
N ARG A 186 9.63 7.04 13.22
CA ARG A 186 10.63 7.61 14.15
C ARG A 186 10.03 7.87 15.52
N ALA A 187 8.83 8.46 15.58
CA ALA A 187 8.14 8.73 16.84
C ALA A 187 7.82 7.44 17.62
N ALA A 188 7.59 6.33 16.90
CA ALA A 188 7.40 5.00 17.50
C ALA A 188 8.74 4.28 17.84
N GLY A 189 9.89 4.95 17.74
CA GLY A 189 11.19 4.40 18.10
C GLY A 189 11.90 3.60 17.01
N HIS A 190 11.39 3.58 15.77
CA HIS A 190 12.05 2.91 14.66
C HIS A 190 13.19 3.77 14.08
N ARG A 191 14.28 3.12 13.71
CA ARG A 191 15.34 3.76 12.93
C ARG A 191 14.93 3.87 11.47
N VAL A 192 14.88 5.09 10.95
CA VAL A 192 14.69 5.37 9.52
C VAL A 192 16.03 5.76 8.91
N THR A 193 16.53 4.97 7.97
CA THR A 193 17.77 5.26 7.24
C THR A 193 17.60 6.50 6.35
N PRO A 194 18.69 7.21 5.98
CA PRO A 194 18.60 8.34 5.06
C PRO A 194 17.88 7.96 3.77
N LEU A 195 16.88 8.75 3.41
CA LEU A 195 16.12 8.53 2.18
C LEU A 195 16.96 8.95 0.99
N ARG A 196 16.99 8.11 -0.04
CA ARG A 196 17.71 8.36 -1.30
C ARG A 196 16.78 8.07 -2.48
N PRO A 197 16.87 8.82 -3.60
CA PRO A 197 16.17 8.47 -4.82
C PRO A 197 16.68 7.12 -5.33
N ALA A 198 15.76 6.26 -5.77
CA ALA A 198 16.10 4.95 -6.33
C ALA A 198 16.02 4.94 -7.86
N LEU A 199 15.11 5.73 -8.44
CA LEU A 199 14.92 5.87 -9.87
C LEU A 199 14.61 7.35 -10.17
N VAL A 200 15.40 7.97 -11.02
CA VAL A 200 15.26 9.37 -11.45
C VAL A 200 15.35 9.47 -12.97
N PRO A 201 14.68 10.44 -13.61
CA PRO A 201 14.90 10.72 -15.03
C PRO A 201 16.33 11.18 -15.25
N MET A 202 16.88 10.85 -16.41
CA MET A 202 18.13 11.44 -16.90
C MET A 202 17.76 12.62 -17.82
N GLU A 203 18.44 13.73 -17.61
CA GLU A 203 18.40 14.89 -18.50
C GLU A 203 19.68 14.88 -19.33
N SER A 204 19.58 15.23 -20.59
CA SER A 204 20.71 15.35 -21.52
C SER A 204 20.72 16.78 -22.04
N ASP A 205 21.80 17.48 -21.83
CA ASP A 205 22.07 18.73 -22.52
C ASP A 205 22.28 18.39 -24.01
N ARG A 206 21.42 18.93 -24.87
CA ARG A 206 21.56 18.86 -26.33
C ARG A 206 22.24 20.11 -26.83
#